data_2b75e2de891d5df0aa1f994a12158a15
#
_entry.id   2b75e2de891d5df0aa1f994a12158a15
#
_cell.length_a   1.000
_cell.length_b   1.000
_cell.length_c   1.000
_cell.angle_alpha   90.00
_cell.angle_beta   90.00
_cell.angle_gamma   90.00
#
_symmetry.space_group_name_H-M   'P 1'
#
loop_
_entity.id
_entity.type
_entity.pdbx_description
1 polymer ?
#
loop_
_entity_poly.entity_id
_entity_poly.type
_entity_poly.pdbx_seq_one_letter_code
_entity_poly.pdbx_strand_id
1 'polypeptide(L)'
;MKLVRSAGISLLFLFLLSAPPLPAQDVPKDYQEVLTLLGRGGDYKANVLKVNVPRSDLHVVISGVPTPTPFGFGGWVALTKGDEGNDVMMGDLVLLQEEVNPVMSALLENGLEVTALHNHFFWEEPRIFFMHIHGHGKALDLAKRVKPALDLIPRPPAPAPAATPPAAPAGPAFNLVALDNIVGSKGEALGSVYKFTLGRDDLNLKEHGAAINARMGLNSWAAFAGNDDDAQVAGDIAMRATEVNSVLKALRSHGLNVVAIHHHMLDTQPNVIFLHYWGRGPAPKLAAGFRAALDQLGGSKSQSK
;
A
#
# COMPACT_ATOMS: atom_id res chain seq x y z
N MET A 1 52.85 -50.00 10.74
CA MET A 1 51.61 -49.66 11.47
C MET A 1 51.29 -48.20 11.21
N LYS A 2 50.39 -47.89 10.26
CA LYS A 2 49.98 -46.52 9.95
C LYS A 2 48.57 -46.28 10.52
N LEU A 3 48.45 -45.38 11.47
CA LEU A 3 47.16 -44.95 12.02
C LEU A 3 46.44 -44.05 11.02
N VAL A 4 45.26 -44.45 10.59
CA VAL A 4 44.30 -43.60 9.83
C VAL A 4 43.41 -42.86 10.84
N ARG A 5 43.51 -41.54 10.88
CA ARG A 5 42.58 -40.67 11.65
C ARG A 5 41.37 -40.37 10.79
N SER A 6 40.22 -40.86 11.19
CA SER A 6 38.92 -40.52 10.62
C SER A 6 38.47 -39.17 11.19
N ALA A 7 38.26 -38.18 10.32
CA ALA A 7 37.68 -36.91 10.68
C ALA A 7 36.16 -37.01 10.47
N GLY A 8 35.40 -37.02 11.57
CA GLY A 8 33.95 -36.96 11.53
C GLY A 8 33.49 -35.53 11.26
N ILE A 9 32.76 -35.31 10.15
CA ILE A 9 32.12 -34.08 9.83
C ILE A 9 30.73 -34.09 10.51
N SER A 10 30.57 -33.30 11.59
CA SER A 10 29.27 -33.07 12.21
C SER A 10 28.49 -32.03 11.38
N LEU A 11 27.44 -32.48 10.70
CA LEU A 11 26.48 -31.62 10.00
C LEU A 11 25.54 -31.00 11.04
N LEU A 12 25.72 -29.72 11.32
CA LEU A 12 24.83 -28.95 12.18
C LEU A 12 23.56 -28.58 11.36
N PHE A 13 22.46 -29.29 11.57
CA PHE A 13 21.16 -28.92 11.01
C PHE A 13 20.61 -27.68 11.77
N LEU A 14 20.68 -26.52 11.13
CA LEU A 14 20.01 -25.30 11.61
C LEU A 14 18.51 -25.45 11.32
N PHE A 15 17.72 -25.81 12.31
CA PHE A 15 16.26 -25.73 12.23
C PHE A 15 15.87 -24.25 12.23
N LEU A 16 15.51 -23.70 11.08
CA LEU A 16 14.77 -22.44 10.96
C LEU A 16 13.36 -22.66 11.54
N LEU A 17 13.17 -22.31 12.80
CA LEU A 17 11.85 -22.20 13.41
C LEU A 17 11.12 -21.04 12.70
N SER A 18 10.20 -21.38 11.79
CA SER A 18 9.22 -20.42 11.28
C SER A 18 8.36 -19.97 12.46
N ALA A 19 8.43 -18.69 12.82
CA ALA A 19 7.54 -18.11 13.81
C ALA A 19 6.08 -18.31 13.36
N PRO A 20 5.17 -18.75 14.24
CA PRO A 20 3.77 -18.86 13.88
C PRO A 20 3.21 -17.46 13.52
N PRO A 21 2.24 -17.37 12.60
CA PRO A 21 1.59 -16.11 12.30
C PRO A 21 0.99 -15.53 13.60
N LEU A 22 1.28 -14.26 13.86
CA LEU A 22 0.70 -13.56 15.02
C LEU A 22 -0.83 -13.65 14.91
N PRO A 23 -1.53 -14.01 16.01
CA PRO A 23 -2.99 -14.04 16.02
C PRO A 23 -3.54 -12.64 15.67
N ALA A 24 -4.69 -12.61 14.97
CA ALA A 24 -5.41 -11.37 14.71
C ALA A 24 -5.65 -10.66 16.07
N GLN A 25 -5.24 -9.40 16.16
CA GLN A 25 -5.48 -8.60 17.36
C GLN A 25 -6.98 -8.30 17.46
N ASP A 26 -7.57 -8.43 18.64
CA ASP A 26 -8.94 -8.00 18.87
C ASP A 26 -9.04 -6.48 18.61
N VAL A 27 -10.07 -6.08 17.88
CA VAL A 27 -10.33 -4.66 17.62
C VAL A 27 -10.70 -3.96 18.92
N PRO A 28 -9.99 -2.92 19.37
CA PRO A 28 -10.33 -2.15 20.55
C PRO A 28 -11.77 -1.59 20.48
N LYS A 29 -12.43 -1.44 21.65
CA LYS A 29 -13.85 -1.05 21.71
C LYS A 29 -14.14 0.28 21.01
N ASP A 30 -13.30 1.28 21.19
CA ASP A 30 -13.42 2.58 20.52
C ASP A 30 -13.32 2.48 19.00
N TYR A 31 -12.49 1.57 18.50
CA TYR A 31 -12.37 1.28 17.07
C TYR A 31 -13.54 0.43 16.55
N GLN A 32 -14.15 -0.43 17.36
CA GLN A 32 -15.41 -1.08 16.99
C GLN A 32 -16.54 -0.07 16.80
N GLU A 33 -16.60 0.96 17.66
CA GLU A 33 -17.55 2.07 17.54
C GLU A 33 -17.32 2.87 16.23
N VAL A 34 -16.05 3.09 15.82
CA VAL A 34 -15.70 3.70 14.54
C VAL A 34 -16.24 2.87 13.36
N LEU A 35 -15.97 1.56 13.35
CA LEU A 35 -16.48 0.67 12.29
C LEU A 35 -18.00 0.67 12.21
N THR A 36 -18.67 0.64 13.37
CA THR A 36 -20.14 0.70 13.46
C THR A 36 -20.68 2.01 12.91
N LEU A 37 -20.09 3.16 13.29
CA LEU A 37 -20.51 4.48 12.83
C LEU A 37 -20.34 4.63 11.31
N LEU A 38 -19.20 4.18 10.78
CA LEU A 38 -18.91 4.28 9.36
C LEU A 38 -19.69 3.24 8.53
N GLY A 39 -20.18 2.16 9.18
CA GLY A 39 -20.88 1.06 8.52
C GLY A 39 -20.03 0.39 7.44
N ARG A 40 -18.72 0.32 7.64
CA ARG A 40 -17.74 -0.26 6.70
C ARG A 40 -16.91 -1.34 7.40
N GLY A 41 -16.44 -2.31 6.62
CA GLY A 41 -15.51 -3.32 7.12
C GLY A 41 -14.09 -2.77 7.27
N GLY A 42 -13.35 -3.38 8.18
CA GLY A 42 -11.95 -3.05 8.43
C GLY A 42 -11.26 -4.13 9.27
N ASP A 43 -9.97 -3.97 9.50
CA ASP A 43 -9.19 -4.85 10.33
C ASP A 43 -8.21 -4.07 11.22
N TYR A 44 -7.83 -4.67 12.36
CA TYR A 44 -6.90 -4.08 13.31
C TYR A 44 -5.63 -4.93 13.38
N LYS A 45 -4.50 -4.35 12.96
CA LYS A 45 -3.19 -5.00 12.97
C LYS A 45 -2.10 -3.95 13.20
N ALA A 46 -1.01 -4.33 13.84
CA ALA A 46 0.13 -3.45 14.13
C ALA A 46 -0.31 -2.11 14.75
N ASN A 47 -1.28 -2.15 15.68
CA ASN A 47 -1.88 -0.99 16.35
C ASN A 47 -2.59 0.02 15.43
N VAL A 48 -2.96 -0.39 14.22
CA VAL A 48 -3.68 0.43 13.24
C VAL A 48 -5.02 -0.21 12.92
N LEU A 49 -6.11 0.54 13.11
CA LEU A 49 -7.40 0.25 12.50
C LEU A 49 -7.34 0.72 11.05
N LYS A 50 -7.58 -0.18 10.09
CA LYS A 50 -7.73 0.17 8.67
C LYS A 50 -9.14 -0.13 8.22
N VAL A 51 -9.87 0.91 7.82
CA VAL A 51 -11.23 0.84 7.29
C VAL A 51 -11.16 0.82 5.76
N ASN A 52 -11.78 -0.18 5.13
CA ASN A 52 -11.72 -0.35 3.69
C ASN A 52 -12.79 0.48 2.96
N VAL A 53 -12.38 1.13 1.88
CA VAL A 53 -13.23 1.92 0.97
C VAL A 53 -12.98 1.43 -0.48
N PRO A 54 -13.26 0.15 -0.79
CA PRO A 54 -12.95 -0.41 -2.10
C PRO A 54 -13.86 0.16 -3.18
N ARG A 55 -13.32 0.34 -4.39
CA ARG A 55 -14.06 0.80 -5.58
C ARG A 55 -14.29 -0.37 -6.55
N SER A 56 -14.84 -1.46 -6.03
CA SER A 56 -15.24 -2.61 -6.85
C SER A 56 -16.48 -2.35 -7.73
N ASP A 57 -17.09 -1.18 -7.59
CA ASP A 57 -18.11 -0.62 -8.48
C ASP A 57 -17.51 -0.12 -9.82
N LEU A 58 -16.21 0.12 -9.89
CA LEU A 58 -15.54 0.64 -11.08
C LEU A 58 -15.01 -0.48 -11.96
N HIS A 59 -15.18 -0.32 -13.27
CA HIS A 59 -14.57 -1.13 -14.30
C HIS A 59 -13.45 -0.34 -14.97
N VAL A 60 -12.24 -0.46 -14.41
CA VAL A 60 -11.11 0.34 -14.86
C VAL A 60 -10.33 -0.38 -15.94
N VAL A 61 -10.00 0.37 -17.00
CA VAL A 61 -9.12 -0.06 -18.09
C VAL A 61 -7.90 0.86 -18.09
N ILE A 62 -6.70 0.29 -18.06
CA ILE A 62 -5.45 1.06 -18.16
C ILE A 62 -4.74 0.68 -19.45
N SER A 63 -4.53 1.65 -20.34
CA SER A 63 -3.86 1.41 -21.64
C SER A 63 -4.48 0.24 -22.42
N GLY A 64 -5.83 0.15 -22.42
CA GLY A 64 -6.58 -0.89 -23.11
C GLY A 64 -6.68 -2.24 -22.37
N VAL A 65 -6.16 -2.36 -21.16
CA VAL A 65 -6.19 -3.61 -20.38
C VAL A 65 -7.13 -3.46 -19.18
N PRO A 66 -8.19 -4.30 -19.06
CA PRO A 66 -9.03 -4.37 -17.87
C PRO A 66 -8.19 -4.65 -16.62
N THR A 67 -8.39 -3.86 -15.58
CA THR A 67 -7.53 -3.88 -14.40
C THR A 67 -8.35 -4.11 -13.14
N PRO A 68 -8.02 -5.14 -12.32
CA PRO A 68 -8.81 -5.50 -11.15
C PRO A 68 -8.60 -4.53 -9.98
N THR A 69 -9.63 -4.37 -9.12
CA THR A 69 -9.60 -3.48 -7.95
C THR A 69 -8.35 -3.63 -7.05
N PRO A 70 -7.84 -4.84 -6.74
CA PRO A 70 -6.65 -4.99 -5.89
C PRO A 70 -5.36 -4.41 -6.48
N PHE A 71 -5.34 -4.11 -7.79
CA PHE A 71 -4.17 -3.55 -8.46
C PHE A 71 -3.83 -2.12 -7.97
N GLY A 72 -4.82 -1.38 -7.47
CA GLY A 72 -4.59 -0.02 -6.96
C GLY A 72 -5.85 0.78 -6.67
N PHE A 73 -7.05 0.15 -6.74
CA PHE A 73 -8.33 0.86 -6.56
C PHE A 73 -8.99 0.54 -5.20
N GLY A 74 -8.21 0.19 -4.21
CA GLY A 74 -8.67 -0.04 -2.84
C GLY A 74 -8.44 1.19 -1.98
N GLY A 75 -9.41 2.11 -1.92
CA GLY A 75 -9.37 3.24 -0.99
C GLY A 75 -9.45 2.77 0.47
N TRP A 76 -8.96 3.58 1.37
CA TRP A 76 -8.93 3.28 2.81
C TRP A 76 -8.86 4.53 3.68
N VAL A 77 -9.26 4.36 4.95
CA VAL A 77 -9.00 5.28 6.06
C VAL A 77 -8.35 4.48 7.17
N ALA A 78 -7.27 4.98 7.78
CA ALA A 78 -6.57 4.29 8.86
C ALA A 78 -6.43 5.20 10.07
N LEU A 79 -6.55 4.64 11.28
CA LEU A 79 -6.40 5.32 12.56
C LEU A 79 -5.37 4.60 13.42
N THR A 80 -4.54 5.36 14.11
CA THR A 80 -3.60 4.83 15.11
C THR A 80 -3.51 5.79 16.30
N LYS A 81 -3.17 5.25 17.48
CA LYS A 81 -3.06 6.05 18.70
C LYS A 81 -1.87 7.00 18.66
N GLY A 82 -2.13 8.25 18.96
CA GLY A 82 -1.16 9.31 19.19
C GLY A 82 -1.06 9.71 20.65
N ASP A 83 -0.66 10.95 20.89
CA ASP A 83 -0.50 11.54 22.22
C ASP A 83 -1.84 12.02 22.82
N GLU A 84 -1.83 12.29 24.11
CA GLU A 84 -2.97 12.84 24.89
C GLU A 84 -4.30 12.10 24.68
N GLY A 85 -4.21 10.80 24.29
CA GLY A 85 -5.37 9.94 24.01
C GLY A 85 -6.13 10.35 22.75
N ASN A 86 -5.50 11.07 21.82
CA ASN A 86 -5.99 11.33 20.47
C ASN A 86 -5.49 10.25 19.52
N ASP A 87 -6.06 10.23 18.34
CA ASP A 87 -5.65 9.39 17.22
C ASP A 87 -5.17 10.26 16.06
N VAL A 88 -4.28 9.73 15.26
CA VAL A 88 -3.98 10.24 13.91
C VAL A 88 -4.76 9.42 12.91
N MET A 89 -5.48 10.10 12.03
CA MET A 89 -6.19 9.51 10.91
C MET A 89 -5.50 9.91 9.60
N MET A 90 -5.25 8.93 8.75
CA MET A 90 -4.80 9.11 7.38
C MET A 90 -5.71 8.32 6.44
N GLY A 91 -5.78 8.72 5.19
CA GLY A 91 -6.54 7.98 4.19
C GLY A 91 -6.05 8.23 2.79
N ASP A 92 -6.48 7.34 1.90
CA ASP A 92 -6.27 7.42 0.46
C ASP A 92 -7.61 7.02 -0.20
N LEU A 93 -8.31 8.01 -0.72
CA LEU A 93 -9.64 7.85 -1.32
C LEU A 93 -9.51 7.77 -2.84
N VAL A 94 -10.19 6.78 -3.42
CA VAL A 94 -10.22 6.55 -4.87
C VAL A 94 -11.51 7.17 -5.43
N LEU A 95 -11.38 8.15 -6.31
CA LEU A 95 -12.48 9.01 -6.74
C LEU A 95 -12.58 9.11 -8.26
N LEU A 96 -13.80 9.11 -8.78
CA LEU A 96 -14.07 9.59 -10.13
C LEU A 96 -13.91 11.11 -10.18
N GLN A 97 -13.71 11.67 -11.37
CA GLN A 97 -13.51 13.11 -11.57
C GLN A 97 -14.64 13.95 -10.96
N GLU A 98 -15.89 13.52 -11.13
CA GLU A 98 -17.07 14.19 -10.58
C GLU A 98 -17.22 14.09 -9.06
N GLU A 99 -16.57 13.11 -8.44
CA GLU A 99 -16.59 12.90 -6.99
C GLU A 99 -15.56 13.77 -6.25
N VAL A 100 -14.50 14.23 -6.95
CA VAL A 100 -13.35 14.92 -6.34
C VAL A 100 -13.78 16.14 -5.52
N ASN A 101 -14.44 17.11 -6.14
CA ASN A 101 -14.78 18.37 -5.47
C ASN A 101 -15.84 18.20 -4.38
N PRO A 102 -16.93 17.42 -4.58
CA PRO A 102 -17.88 17.14 -3.51
C PRO A 102 -17.26 16.49 -2.28
N VAL A 103 -16.40 15.47 -2.47
CA VAL A 103 -15.71 14.79 -1.38
C VAL A 103 -14.71 15.72 -0.67
N MET A 104 -13.95 16.50 -1.43
CA MET A 104 -13.01 17.49 -0.88
C MET A 104 -13.72 18.53 -0.03
N SER A 105 -14.84 19.10 -0.52
CA SER A 105 -15.64 20.08 0.23
C SER A 105 -16.16 19.48 1.53
N ALA A 106 -16.70 18.25 1.50
CA ALA A 106 -17.20 17.59 2.69
C ALA A 106 -16.09 17.33 3.74
N LEU A 107 -14.86 17.00 3.32
CA LEU A 107 -13.71 16.86 4.23
C LEU A 107 -13.35 18.18 4.90
N LEU A 108 -13.17 19.24 4.10
CA LEU A 108 -12.74 20.56 4.58
C LEU A 108 -13.80 21.19 5.49
N GLU A 109 -15.09 21.13 5.14
CA GLU A 109 -16.21 21.61 5.96
C GLU A 109 -16.31 20.92 7.32
N ASN A 110 -15.84 19.66 7.40
CA ASN A 110 -15.81 18.90 8.65
C ASN A 110 -14.44 18.97 9.35
N GLY A 111 -13.55 19.89 8.96
CA GLY A 111 -12.29 20.17 9.62
C GLY A 111 -11.23 19.06 9.47
N LEU A 112 -11.28 18.32 8.37
CA LEU A 112 -10.22 17.41 7.95
C LEU A 112 -9.34 18.07 6.90
N GLU A 113 -8.11 17.60 6.77
CA GLU A 113 -7.14 18.10 5.80
C GLU A 113 -7.15 17.24 4.55
N VAL A 114 -6.91 17.87 3.39
CA VAL A 114 -6.57 17.22 2.14
C VAL A 114 -5.10 17.50 1.87
N THR A 115 -4.29 16.45 1.85
CA THR A 115 -2.82 16.58 1.78
C THR A 115 -2.26 16.33 0.39
N ALA A 116 -3.02 15.65 -0.48
CA ALA A 116 -2.70 15.50 -1.89
C ALA A 116 -3.94 15.16 -2.72
N LEU A 117 -3.87 15.50 -4.00
CA LEU A 117 -4.78 15.06 -5.06
C LEU A 117 -3.95 14.75 -6.31
N HIS A 118 -3.99 13.50 -6.79
CA HIS A 118 -3.13 13.04 -7.89
C HIS A 118 -3.73 11.84 -8.63
N ASN A 119 -3.06 11.40 -9.69
CA ASN A 119 -3.38 10.18 -10.44
C ASN A 119 -2.33 9.10 -10.16
N HIS A 120 -2.69 7.81 -10.31
CA HIS A 120 -1.76 6.69 -10.30
C HIS A 120 -1.37 6.23 -11.72
N PHE A 121 -2.15 6.64 -12.74
CA PHE A 121 -1.98 6.21 -14.11
C PHE A 121 -2.09 7.38 -15.09
N PHE A 122 -1.63 7.20 -16.34
CA PHE A 122 -1.77 8.18 -17.40
C PHE A 122 -2.95 7.88 -18.34
N TRP A 123 -3.29 6.64 -18.54
CA TRP A 123 -4.21 6.20 -19.60
C TRP A 123 -5.33 5.32 -19.04
N GLU A 124 -5.81 5.67 -17.87
CA GLU A 124 -6.95 4.99 -17.24
C GLU A 124 -8.29 5.56 -17.73
N GLU A 125 -9.25 4.66 -17.89
CA GLU A 125 -10.64 4.94 -18.18
C GLU A 125 -11.54 4.11 -17.25
N PRO A 126 -12.50 4.75 -16.53
CA PRO A 126 -12.71 6.19 -16.42
C PRO A 126 -11.51 6.88 -15.74
N ARG A 127 -11.43 8.21 -15.84
CA ARG A 127 -10.40 9.00 -15.16
C ARG A 127 -10.57 8.90 -13.66
N ILE A 128 -9.50 8.52 -12.96
CA ILE A 128 -9.49 8.28 -11.51
C ILE A 128 -8.48 9.19 -10.82
N PHE A 129 -8.90 9.73 -9.69
CA PHE A 129 -8.08 10.54 -8.80
C PHE A 129 -7.92 9.84 -7.45
N PHE A 130 -6.79 10.08 -6.81
CA PHE A 130 -6.47 9.61 -5.47
C PHE A 130 -6.30 10.83 -4.57
N MET A 131 -6.99 10.82 -3.44
CA MET A 131 -7.02 11.95 -2.51
C MET A 131 -6.52 11.49 -1.15
N HIS A 132 -5.36 12.02 -0.73
CA HIS A 132 -4.88 11.82 0.62
C HIS A 132 -5.55 12.76 1.59
N ILE A 133 -5.95 12.21 2.73
CA ILE A 133 -6.65 12.93 3.79
C ILE A 133 -5.94 12.73 5.12
N HIS A 134 -6.05 13.72 5.99
CA HIS A 134 -5.44 13.70 7.30
C HIS A 134 -6.36 14.32 8.36
N GLY A 135 -6.20 13.88 9.61
CA GLY A 135 -6.89 14.44 10.77
C GLY A 135 -6.28 13.98 12.08
N HIS A 136 -6.42 14.82 13.11
CA HIS A 136 -5.99 14.54 14.46
C HIS A 136 -7.13 14.79 15.45
N GLY A 137 -7.31 13.91 16.45
CA GLY A 137 -8.37 14.03 17.46
C GLY A 137 -8.85 12.68 17.98
N LYS A 138 -9.98 12.66 18.69
CA LYS A 138 -10.56 11.40 19.19
C LYS A 138 -11.07 10.54 18.02
N ALA A 139 -10.83 9.23 18.07
CA ALA A 139 -11.17 8.29 17.01
C ALA A 139 -12.62 8.43 16.50
N LEU A 140 -13.58 8.47 17.44
CA LEU A 140 -15.00 8.58 17.09
C LEU A 140 -15.35 9.94 16.48
N ASP A 141 -14.69 11.02 16.90
CA ASP A 141 -14.92 12.34 16.33
C ASP A 141 -14.31 12.45 14.92
N LEU A 142 -13.13 11.86 14.70
CA LEU A 142 -12.54 11.72 13.36
C LEU A 142 -13.46 10.91 12.44
N ALA A 143 -14.04 9.82 12.94
CA ALA A 143 -15.02 9.03 12.19
C ALA A 143 -16.28 9.84 11.81
N LYS A 144 -16.82 10.67 12.74
CA LYS A 144 -17.94 11.58 12.44
C LYS A 144 -17.58 12.59 11.36
N ARG A 145 -16.36 13.14 11.40
CA ARG A 145 -15.88 14.14 10.44
C ARG A 145 -15.67 13.56 9.04
N VAL A 146 -15.13 12.35 8.93
CA VAL A 146 -14.87 11.72 7.62
C VAL A 146 -16.11 11.11 6.99
N LYS A 147 -17.11 10.74 7.82
CA LYS A 147 -18.31 10.03 7.34
C LYS A 147 -19.06 10.76 6.22
N PRO A 148 -19.33 12.09 6.28
CA PRO A 148 -20.02 12.79 5.19
C PRO A 148 -19.32 12.65 3.84
N ALA A 149 -17.99 12.72 3.82
CA ALA A 149 -17.19 12.51 2.61
C ALA A 149 -17.25 11.05 2.11
N LEU A 150 -17.14 10.07 3.02
CA LEU A 150 -17.25 8.66 2.67
C LEU A 150 -18.65 8.26 2.17
N ASP A 151 -19.69 8.95 2.60
CA ASP A 151 -21.07 8.68 2.15
C ASP A 151 -21.34 9.19 0.71
N LEU A 152 -20.49 10.08 0.19
CA LEU A 152 -20.51 10.52 -1.21
C LEU A 152 -19.83 9.51 -2.17
N ILE A 153 -19.05 8.58 -1.63
CA ILE A 153 -18.37 7.54 -2.41
C ILE A 153 -19.29 6.32 -2.48
N PRO A 154 -19.67 5.86 -3.69
CA PRO A 154 -20.52 4.70 -3.85
C PRO A 154 -20.04 3.49 -3.05
N ARG A 155 -20.97 2.80 -2.43
CA ARG A 155 -20.69 1.51 -1.80
C ARG A 155 -20.96 0.41 -2.81
N PRO A 156 -20.02 -0.51 -3.04
CA PRO A 156 -20.35 -1.71 -3.80
C PRO A 156 -21.57 -2.39 -3.17
N PRO A 157 -22.51 -2.90 -3.97
CA PRO A 157 -23.61 -3.68 -3.43
C PRO A 157 -23.06 -4.88 -2.65
N ALA A 158 -23.70 -5.21 -1.54
CA ALA A 158 -23.36 -6.44 -0.81
C ALA A 158 -23.42 -7.62 -1.82
N PRO A 159 -22.46 -8.56 -1.76
CA PRO A 159 -22.52 -9.75 -2.61
C PRO A 159 -23.89 -10.40 -2.45
N ALA A 160 -24.61 -10.61 -3.55
CA ALA A 160 -25.86 -11.36 -3.51
C ALA A 160 -25.59 -12.73 -2.88
N PRO A 161 -26.50 -13.29 -2.07
CA PRO A 161 -26.37 -14.65 -1.58
C PRO A 161 -26.13 -15.56 -2.77
N ALA A 162 -24.93 -16.11 -2.90
CA ALA A 162 -24.58 -16.94 -4.05
C ALA A 162 -25.37 -18.26 -3.96
N ALA A 163 -26.19 -18.52 -4.95
CA ALA A 163 -26.87 -19.82 -5.13
C ALA A 163 -25.86 -20.97 -5.41
N THR A 164 -24.64 -20.61 -5.76
CA THR A 164 -23.48 -21.51 -5.90
C THR A 164 -22.25 -20.74 -5.43
N PRO A 165 -21.33 -21.33 -4.62
CA PRO A 165 -20.11 -20.66 -4.28
C PRO A 165 -19.42 -20.20 -5.59
N PRO A 166 -19.04 -18.91 -5.73
CA PRO A 166 -18.28 -18.50 -6.89
C PRO A 166 -17.00 -19.34 -6.93
N ALA A 167 -16.59 -19.76 -8.12
CA ALA A 167 -15.28 -20.37 -8.30
C ALA A 167 -14.24 -19.47 -7.62
N ALA A 168 -13.34 -20.07 -6.85
CA ALA A 168 -12.26 -19.31 -6.22
C ALA A 168 -11.59 -18.45 -7.30
N PRO A 169 -11.37 -17.14 -7.06
CA PRO A 169 -10.72 -16.29 -8.04
C PRO A 169 -9.40 -16.95 -8.44
N ALA A 170 -9.13 -17.00 -9.74
CA ALA A 170 -7.87 -17.53 -10.23
C ALA A 170 -6.73 -16.79 -9.54
N GLY A 171 -5.78 -17.52 -8.96
CA GLY A 171 -4.59 -16.94 -8.35
C GLY A 171 -3.75 -16.17 -9.37
N PRO A 172 -2.70 -15.47 -8.92
CA PRO A 172 -1.79 -14.76 -9.82
C PRO A 172 -1.14 -15.74 -10.81
N ALA A 173 -1.10 -15.37 -12.09
CA ALA A 173 -0.52 -16.18 -13.18
C ALA A 173 0.98 -15.86 -13.39
N PHE A 174 1.75 -15.79 -12.29
CA PHE A 174 3.17 -15.45 -12.27
C PHE A 174 4.00 -16.58 -11.67
N ASN A 175 5.28 -16.64 -12.04
CA ASN A 175 6.28 -17.36 -11.27
C ASN A 175 6.60 -16.56 -9.99
N LEU A 176 5.81 -16.79 -8.93
CA LEU A 176 5.89 -16.03 -7.68
C LEU A 176 7.26 -16.12 -7.02
N VAL A 177 7.91 -17.29 -7.07
CA VAL A 177 9.25 -17.50 -6.52
C VAL A 177 10.29 -16.64 -7.25
N ALA A 178 10.20 -16.55 -8.56
CA ALA A 178 11.09 -15.70 -9.34
C ALA A 178 10.90 -14.22 -9.01
N LEU A 179 9.67 -13.74 -8.88
CA LEU A 179 9.38 -12.36 -8.49
C LEU A 179 9.87 -12.06 -7.07
N ASP A 180 9.64 -12.96 -6.11
CA ASP A 180 10.11 -12.83 -4.72
C ASP A 180 11.64 -12.69 -4.67
N ASN A 181 12.35 -13.53 -5.43
CA ASN A 181 13.81 -13.49 -5.50
C ASN A 181 14.34 -12.19 -6.11
N ILE A 182 13.70 -11.66 -7.16
CA ILE A 182 14.10 -10.41 -7.80
C ILE A 182 13.86 -9.23 -6.85
N VAL A 183 12.68 -9.16 -6.24
CA VAL A 183 12.32 -8.07 -5.33
C VAL A 183 13.08 -8.17 -4.00
N GLY A 184 13.48 -9.39 -3.60
CA GLY A 184 14.14 -9.66 -2.33
C GLY A 184 13.19 -9.64 -1.13
N SER A 185 11.90 -9.87 -1.37
CA SER A 185 10.84 -9.93 -0.37
C SER A 185 9.74 -10.85 -0.86
N LYS A 186 8.92 -11.37 0.06
CA LYS A 186 7.75 -12.16 -0.29
C LYS A 186 6.56 -11.24 -0.56
N GLY A 187 5.87 -11.48 -1.68
CA GLY A 187 4.61 -10.81 -2.01
C GLY A 187 3.39 -11.52 -1.43
N GLU A 188 2.23 -10.90 -1.60
CA GLU A 188 0.91 -11.41 -1.21
C GLU A 188 0.01 -11.57 -2.44
N ALA A 189 -0.69 -12.71 -2.53
CA ALA A 189 -1.68 -12.95 -3.57
C ALA A 189 -3.03 -12.33 -3.18
N LEU A 190 -3.51 -11.40 -3.99
CA LEU A 190 -4.80 -10.71 -3.83
C LEU A 190 -5.68 -10.99 -5.06
N GLY A 191 -6.33 -12.17 -5.09
CA GLY A 191 -6.98 -12.69 -6.28
C GLY A 191 -5.95 -12.91 -7.40
N SER A 192 -6.15 -12.32 -8.58
CA SER A 192 -5.23 -12.39 -9.73
C SER A 192 -4.02 -11.44 -9.62
N VAL A 193 -3.96 -10.58 -8.60
CA VAL A 193 -2.87 -9.63 -8.38
C VAL A 193 -1.83 -10.20 -7.41
N TYR A 194 -0.55 -9.97 -7.69
CA TYR A 194 0.54 -10.24 -6.75
C TYR A 194 1.16 -8.93 -6.29
N LYS A 195 1.15 -8.69 -4.97
CA LYS A 195 1.51 -7.38 -4.40
C LYS A 195 2.64 -7.51 -3.38
N PHE A 196 3.66 -6.68 -3.55
CA PHE A 196 4.71 -6.44 -2.56
C PHE A 196 4.39 -5.18 -1.78
N THR A 197 4.61 -5.20 -0.45
CA THR A 197 4.48 -4.02 0.42
C THR A 197 5.65 -4.02 1.40
N LEU A 198 6.48 -2.99 1.33
CA LEU A 198 7.68 -2.84 2.15
C LEU A 198 7.58 -1.55 2.97
N GLY A 199 7.60 -1.68 4.30
CA GLY A 199 7.59 -0.53 5.21
C GLY A 199 8.87 0.29 5.12
N ARG A 200 8.79 1.56 5.55
CA ARG A 200 9.91 2.48 5.68
C ARG A 200 10.16 2.80 7.17
N ASP A 201 10.29 1.75 7.98
CA ASP A 201 10.53 1.85 9.43
C ASP A 201 11.86 2.56 9.75
N ASP A 202 12.81 2.57 8.78
CA ASP A 202 14.06 3.32 8.84
C ASP A 202 13.85 4.84 8.93
N LEU A 203 12.69 5.36 8.56
CA LEU A 203 12.34 6.78 8.68
C LEU A 203 11.96 7.16 10.11
N ASN A 204 11.55 6.20 10.94
CA ASN A 204 11.11 6.40 12.33
C ASN A 204 10.15 7.61 12.48
N LEU A 205 9.20 7.69 11.54
CA LEU A 205 8.27 8.81 11.43
C LEU A 205 7.26 8.80 12.55
N LYS A 206 7.10 9.95 13.19
CA LYS A 206 6.06 10.19 14.19
C LYS A 206 5.25 11.43 13.83
N GLU A 207 3.97 11.39 14.13
CA GLU A 207 3.03 12.48 13.94
C GLU A 207 2.07 12.53 15.12
N HIS A 208 1.97 13.67 15.80
CA HIS A 208 1.18 13.82 17.04
C HIS A 208 1.38 12.64 18.01
N GLY A 209 2.64 12.25 18.24
CA GLY A 209 2.99 11.12 19.10
C GLY A 209 2.74 9.73 18.50
N ALA A 210 1.95 9.61 17.45
CA ALA A 210 1.68 8.34 16.76
C ALA A 210 2.88 7.88 15.94
N ALA A 211 3.22 6.59 16.03
CA ALA A 211 4.18 5.97 15.12
C ALA A 211 3.50 5.67 13.78
N ILE A 212 3.94 6.34 12.72
CA ILE A 212 3.42 6.11 11.38
C ILE A 212 4.18 4.94 10.75
N ASN A 213 3.46 3.88 10.43
CA ASN A 213 4.01 2.62 9.91
C ASN A 213 3.44 2.26 8.52
N ALA A 214 3.83 1.11 7.99
CA ALA A 214 3.39 0.65 6.67
C ALA A 214 1.86 0.60 6.50
N ARG A 215 1.11 0.31 7.57
CA ARG A 215 -0.37 0.26 7.51
C ARG A 215 -1.02 1.64 7.46
N MET A 216 -0.32 2.67 7.94
CA MET A 216 -0.70 4.08 7.82
C MET A 216 -0.27 4.69 6.48
N GLY A 217 0.24 3.88 5.53
CA GLY A 217 0.67 4.35 4.23
C GLY A 217 2.16 4.67 4.11
N LEU A 218 2.97 4.52 5.19
CA LEU A 218 4.41 4.70 5.12
C LEU A 218 5.11 3.45 4.58
N ASN A 219 4.93 3.20 3.30
CA ASN A 219 5.47 2.02 2.63
C ASN A 219 5.80 2.30 1.17
N SER A 220 6.61 1.41 0.57
CA SER A 220 6.75 1.27 -0.87
C SER A 220 6.06 -0.01 -1.30
N TRP A 221 5.32 0.03 -2.42
CA TRP A 221 4.61 -1.14 -2.89
C TRP A 221 4.67 -1.28 -4.41
N ALA A 222 4.51 -2.53 -4.87
CA ALA A 222 4.34 -2.88 -6.28
C ALA A 222 3.25 -3.94 -6.41
N ALA A 223 2.25 -3.69 -7.22
CA ALA A 223 1.18 -4.63 -7.57
C ALA A 223 1.35 -5.07 -9.01
N PHE A 224 1.34 -6.39 -9.25
CA PHE A 224 1.47 -7.01 -10.56
C PHE A 224 0.15 -7.65 -10.97
N ALA A 225 -0.32 -7.37 -12.20
CA ALA A 225 -1.48 -8.00 -12.82
C ALA A 225 -1.12 -8.46 -14.23
N GLY A 226 -1.68 -9.59 -14.69
CA GLY A 226 -1.34 -10.23 -15.97
C GLY A 226 -0.63 -11.56 -15.78
N ASN A 227 0.45 -11.81 -16.52
CA ASN A 227 1.28 -13.01 -16.46
C ASN A 227 2.77 -12.68 -16.64
N ASP A 228 3.64 -13.70 -16.64
CA ASP A 228 5.09 -13.49 -16.71
C ASP A 228 5.55 -12.74 -17.97
N ASP A 229 4.90 -12.94 -19.12
CA ASP A 229 5.31 -12.36 -20.40
C ASP A 229 4.69 -10.97 -20.65
N ASP A 230 3.46 -10.75 -20.20
CA ASP A 230 2.71 -9.49 -20.35
C ASP A 230 2.01 -9.13 -19.04
N ALA A 231 2.73 -8.40 -18.22
CA ALA A 231 2.26 -7.88 -16.94
C ALA A 231 2.10 -6.37 -16.99
N GLN A 232 1.22 -5.87 -16.14
CA GLN A 232 1.24 -4.50 -15.68
C GLN A 232 1.83 -4.46 -14.26
N VAL A 233 2.60 -3.42 -13.94
CA VAL A 233 2.97 -3.07 -12.58
C VAL A 233 2.51 -1.65 -12.27
N ALA A 234 1.94 -1.46 -11.10
CA ALA A 234 1.73 -0.14 -10.50
C ALA A 234 2.31 -0.14 -9.10
N GLY A 235 2.74 1.02 -8.63
CA GLY A 235 3.30 1.10 -7.29
C GLY A 235 3.48 2.51 -6.79
N ASP A 236 3.95 2.56 -5.55
CA ASP A 236 4.31 3.78 -4.84
C ASP A 236 5.68 3.58 -4.17
N ILE A 237 6.47 4.62 -4.10
CA ILE A 237 7.78 4.62 -3.43
C ILE A 237 7.80 5.74 -2.39
N ALA A 238 7.94 5.37 -1.11
CA ALA A 238 8.15 6.33 -0.02
C ALA A 238 9.64 6.69 0.09
N MET A 239 9.98 7.97 0.06
CA MET A 239 11.35 8.46 -0.08
C MET A 239 11.65 9.63 0.87
N ARG A 240 12.91 9.76 1.29
CA ARG A 240 13.45 11.05 1.74
C ARG A 240 13.64 11.98 0.53
N ALA A 241 13.61 13.28 0.75
CA ALA A 241 13.86 14.27 -0.32
C ALA A 241 15.19 14.02 -1.07
N THR A 242 16.22 13.53 -0.38
CA THR A 242 17.53 13.19 -0.95
C THR A 242 17.53 11.96 -1.84
N GLU A 243 16.54 11.08 -1.73
CA GLU A 243 16.42 9.82 -2.48
C GLU A 243 15.66 9.99 -3.80
N VAL A 244 14.85 11.05 -3.95
CA VAL A 244 13.90 11.25 -5.06
C VAL A 244 14.57 11.11 -6.43
N ASN A 245 15.61 11.88 -6.71
CA ASN A 245 16.22 11.89 -8.05
C ASN A 245 16.92 10.56 -8.40
N SER A 246 17.45 9.83 -7.40
CA SER A 246 18.04 8.52 -7.61
C SER A 246 16.97 7.47 -7.93
N VAL A 247 15.85 7.51 -7.24
CA VAL A 247 14.68 6.64 -7.50
C VAL A 247 14.10 6.93 -8.88
N LEU A 248 13.92 8.22 -9.25
CA LEU A 248 13.44 8.61 -10.58
C LEU A 248 14.33 8.04 -11.69
N LYS A 249 15.66 8.16 -11.56
CA LYS A 249 16.61 7.61 -12.53
C LYS A 249 16.51 6.09 -12.62
N ALA A 250 16.40 5.39 -11.49
CA ALA A 250 16.27 3.95 -11.46
C ALA A 250 14.99 3.46 -12.15
N LEU A 251 13.84 4.05 -11.86
CA LEU A 251 12.58 3.71 -12.53
C LEU A 251 12.62 3.99 -14.03
N ARG A 252 13.10 5.18 -14.44
CA ARG A 252 13.15 5.58 -15.85
C ARG A 252 14.13 4.75 -16.67
N SER A 253 15.27 4.36 -16.10
CA SER A 253 16.24 3.49 -16.79
C SER A 253 15.72 2.08 -17.05
N HIS A 254 14.70 1.64 -16.28
CA HIS A 254 14.01 0.37 -16.47
C HIS A 254 12.70 0.49 -17.27
N GLY A 255 12.40 1.66 -17.83
CA GLY A 255 11.23 1.90 -18.68
C GLY A 255 9.93 2.07 -17.92
N LEU A 256 9.96 2.23 -16.60
CA LEU A 256 8.77 2.51 -15.78
C LEU A 256 8.37 3.98 -15.89
N ASN A 257 7.09 4.26 -16.11
CA ASN A 257 6.54 5.61 -16.19
C ASN A 257 6.33 6.16 -14.78
N VAL A 258 6.84 7.35 -14.51
CA VAL A 258 6.55 8.10 -13.28
C VAL A 258 5.31 8.94 -13.53
N VAL A 259 4.30 8.82 -12.67
CA VAL A 259 3.00 9.44 -12.86
C VAL A 259 2.80 10.65 -11.94
N ALA A 260 3.19 10.53 -10.68
CA ALA A 260 3.01 11.59 -9.69
C ALA A 260 4.16 11.60 -8.69
N ILE A 261 4.43 12.77 -8.12
CA ILE A 261 5.29 12.98 -6.95
C ILE A 261 4.47 13.84 -5.98
N HIS A 262 4.28 13.38 -4.75
CA HIS A 262 3.35 14.01 -3.81
C HIS A 262 3.73 13.70 -2.35
N HIS A 263 2.95 14.25 -1.41
CA HIS A 263 3.05 13.98 0.01
C HIS A 263 1.81 13.21 0.49
N HIS A 264 1.95 12.37 1.52
CA HIS A 264 0.80 11.84 2.27
C HIS A 264 0.47 12.70 3.48
N MET A 265 1.46 13.40 4.01
CA MET A 265 1.40 14.24 5.22
C MET A 265 2.09 15.55 4.95
N LEU A 266 1.61 16.62 5.57
CA LEU A 266 2.25 17.94 5.57
C LEU A 266 3.06 18.11 6.87
N ASP A 267 4.09 18.94 6.82
CA ASP A 267 4.87 19.40 8.00
C ASP A 267 5.48 18.30 8.88
N THR A 268 5.77 17.12 8.31
CA THR A 268 6.42 16.01 9.03
C THR A 268 7.94 16.09 9.02
N GLN A 269 8.57 15.49 10.05
CA GLN A 269 10.02 15.31 10.13
C GLN A 269 10.37 13.85 10.39
N PRO A 270 11.13 13.17 9.49
CA PRO A 270 11.63 13.70 8.21
C PRO A 270 10.50 13.98 7.21
N ASN A 271 10.74 14.91 6.27
CA ASN A 271 9.84 15.12 5.16
C ASN A 271 9.88 13.88 4.23
N VAL A 272 8.73 13.22 4.06
CA VAL A 272 8.58 12.02 3.24
C VAL A 272 7.83 12.36 1.96
N ILE A 273 8.41 11.99 0.84
CA ILE A 273 7.87 12.20 -0.50
C ILE A 273 7.50 10.83 -1.08
N PHE A 274 6.38 10.77 -1.74
CA PHE A 274 5.85 9.58 -2.39
C PHE A 274 5.83 9.75 -3.90
N LEU A 275 5.92 8.63 -4.63
CA LEU A 275 6.00 8.64 -6.08
C LEU A 275 5.25 7.46 -6.67
N HIS A 276 4.23 7.75 -7.49
CA HIS A 276 3.55 6.72 -8.26
C HIS A 276 4.23 6.44 -9.59
N TYR A 277 4.29 5.15 -9.91
CA TYR A 277 4.82 4.64 -11.17
C TYR A 277 3.95 3.53 -11.74
N TRP A 278 4.01 3.38 -13.05
CA TRP A 278 3.33 2.35 -13.80
C TRP A 278 4.19 1.86 -14.97
N GLY A 279 4.04 0.57 -15.33
CA GLY A 279 4.70 -0.01 -16.49
C GLY A 279 3.99 -1.25 -17.00
N ARG A 280 4.26 -1.63 -18.27
CA ARG A 280 3.79 -2.86 -18.89
C ARG A 280 4.94 -3.57 -19.59
N GLY A 281 4.97 -4.89 -19.51
CA GLY A 281 5.96 -5.75 -20.15
C GLY A 281 6.20 -7.04 -19.36
N PRO A 282 7.29 -7.78 -19.63
CA PRO A 282 7.63 -8.98 -18.87
C PRO A 282 7.77 -8.71 -17.37
N ALA A 283 7.06 -9.50 -16.54
CA ALA A 283 7.01 -9.31 -15.10
C ALA A 283 8.39 -9.29 -14.42
N PRO A 284 9.36 -10.16 -14.78
CA PRO A 284 10.70 -10.11 -14.21
C PRO A 284 11.44 -8.78 -14.49
N LYS A 285 11.24 -8.18 -15.67
CA LYS A 285 11.83 -6.89 -16.03
C LYS A 285 11.22 -5.76 -15.21
N LEU A 286 9.90 -5.76 -15.02
CA LEU A 286 9.20 -4.78 -14.20
C LEU A 286 9.61 -4.90 -12.73
N ALA A 287 9.73 -6.13 -12.21
CA ALA A 287 10.20 -6.41 -10.85
C ALA A 287 11.65 -5.93 -10.63
N ALA A 288 12.54 -6.13 -11.62
CA ALA A 288 13.90 -5.60 -11.56
C ALA A 288 13.92 -4.06 -11.50
N GLY A 289 13.01 -3.38 -12.21
CA GLY A 289 12.85 -1.92 -12.11
C GLY A 289 12.41 -1.46 -10.72
N PHE A 290 11.45 -2.15 -10.12
CA PHE A 290 11.04 -1.88 -8.74
C PHE A 290 12.20 -2.13 -7.76
N ARG A 291 12.92 -3.26 -7.88
CA ARG A 291 14.08 -3.55 -7.05
C ARG A 291 15.17 -2.48 -7.17
N ALA A 292 15.48 -2.04 -8.39
CA ALA A 292 16.45 -0.98 -8.62
C ALA A 292 16.05 0.36 -7.95
N ALA A 293 14.76 0.66 -7.88
CA ALA A 293 14.25 1.83 -7.15
C ALA A 293 14.40 1.64 -5.64
N LEU A 294 14.06 0.46 -5.10
CA LEU A 294 14.24 0.14 -3.68
C LEU A 294 15.72 0.22 -3.25
N ASP A 295 16.66 -0.14 -4.12
CA ASP A 295 18.11 -0.06 -3.86
C ASP A 295 18.62 1.38 -3.69
N GLN A 296 17.81 2.38 -4.04
CA GLN A 296 18.13 3.79 -3.83
C GLN A 296 17.66 4.31 -2.46
N LEU A 297 16.93 3.52 -1.69
CA LEU A 297 16.35 3.88 -0.40
C LEU A 297 17.26 3.49 0.76
N GLY A 298 17.13 4.21 1.89
CA GLY A 298 17.61 3.74 3.21
C GLY A 298 19.10 3.79 3.47
N GLY A 299 19.91 4.49 2.67
CA GLY A 299 21.30 4.52 3.03
C GLY A 299 22.19 5.46 2.26
N SER A 300 22.97 6.24 2.97
CA SER A 300 24.32 6.57 2.53
C SER A 300 25.08 5.24 2.38
N LYS A 301 25.05 4.59 1.22
CA LYS A 301 26.17 3.74 0.83
C LYS A 301 27.37 4.67 0.92
N SER A 302 28.21 4.52 1.98
CA SER A 302 29.52 5.12 2.08
C SER A 302 30.13 4.99 0.68
N GLN A 303 30.29 6.12 0.01
CA GLN A 303 31.14 6.16 -1.17
C GLN A 303 32.55 5.85 -0.65
N SER A 304 32.91 4.58 -0.68
CA SER A 304 34.33 4.19 -0.65
C SER A 304 34.96 4.82 -1.89
N LYS A 305 35.73 5.88 -1.64
CA LYS A 305 36.68 6.42 -2.61
C LYS A 305 37.70 5.39 -2.99
#